data_afa287a4af567794f801ad91368dd352
#
_entry.id   afa287a4af567794f801ad91368dd352
#
_cell.length_a   1.000
_cell.length_b   1.000
_cell.length_c   1.000
_cell.angle_alpha   90.00
_cell.angle_beta   90.00
_cell.angle_gamma   90.00
#
_symmetry.space_group_name_H-M   'P 1'
#
loop_
_entity.id
_entity.type
_entity.pdbx_description
1 polymer ?
#
loop_
_entity_poly.entity_id
_entity_poly.type
_entity_poly.pdbx_seq_one_letter_code
_entity_poly.pdbx_strand_id
1 'polypeptide(L)'
;FLADKEGVIFPCMEQVHMPYIQGRHMPSVTLRPPSSGQLSYGVGIRELEAPMKLIELLSGTVTEYLPSIVSITTPNDWSFCVRFSNDCQATFSHYGLEHQVEKLSRALRHARQTHRKISAINLIPEHNIPVIFDDSYEDIPLAEPIEE
;
A
#
# COMPACT_ATOMS: atom_id res chain seq x y z
N PHE A 1 14.01 -0.25 -12.72
CA PHE A 1 14.83 0.38 -11.67
C PHE A 1 14.54 -0.26 -10.34
N LEU A 2 15.50 -0.19 -9.43
CA LEU A 2 15.35 -0.58 -8.05
C LEU A 2 15.52 0.67 -7.18
N ALA A 3 14.95 0.65 -5.98
CA ALA A 3 15.14 1.71 -5.01
C ALA A 3 15.53 1.10 -3.67
N ASP A 4 16.40 1.78 -2.94
CA ASP A 4 16.73 1.37 -1.58
C ASP A 4 15.74 1.99 -0.59
N LYS A 5 15.92 1.70 0.68
CA LYS A 5 15.01 2.19 1.74
C LYS A 5 15.02 3.70 1.93
N GLU A 6 16.06 4.38 1.47
CA GLU A 6 16.14 5.82 1.50
C GLU A 6 15.51 6.47 0.27
N GLY A 7 14.97 5.68 -0.66
CA GLY A 7 14.36 6.20 -1.88
C GLY A 7 15.36 6.56 -2.97
N VAL A 8 16.59 6.07 -2.86
CA VAL A 8 17.61 6.29 -3.89
C VAL A 8 17.45 5.23 -4.97
N ILE A 9 17.28 5.66 -6.22
CA ILE A 9 17.10 4.71 -7.32
C ILE A 9 18.42 4.34 -7.97
N PHE A 10 18.48 3.11 -8.44
CA PHE A 10 19.61 2.58 -9.18
C PHE A 10 19.13 1.58 -10.24
N PRO A 11 19.92 1.35 -11.31
CA PRO A 11 19.50 0.40 -12.35
C PRO A 11 19.52 -1.02 -11.81
N CYS A 12 18.56 -1.84 -12.25
CA CYS A 12 18.55 -3.25 -11.92
C CYS A 12 19.56 -3.98 -12.81
N MET A 13 20.60 -4.52 -12.18
CA MET A 13 21.60 -5.34 -12.86
C MET A 13 21.22 -6.80 -12.64
N GLU A 14 20.66 -7.44 -13.66
CA GLU A 14 20.10 -8.79 -13.54
C GLU A 14 21.03 -9.78 -12.87
N GLN A 15 22.29 -9.80 -13.29
CA GLN A 15 23.27 -10.75 -12.76
C GLN A 15 23.55 -10.59 -11.28
N VAL A 16 23.46 -9.35 -10.77
CA VAL A 16 23.77 -9.05 -9.38
C VAL A 16 22.51 -9.06 -8.51
N HIS A 17 21.44 -8.47 -9.02
CA HIS A 17 20.23 -8.22 -8.21
C HIS A 17 19.20 -9.34 -8.27
N MET A 18 19.04 -10.00 -9.41
CA MET A 18 18.00 -11.02 -9.57
C MET A 18 18.07 -12.16 -8.56
N PRO A 19 19.27 -12.67 -8.19
CA PRO A 19 19.33 -13.69 -7.15
C PRO A 19 18.73 -13.28 -5.81
N TYR A 20 18.74 -11.98 -5.50
CA TYR A 20 18.17 -11.45 -4.26
C TYR A 20 16.69 -11.12 -4.38
N ILE A 21 16.21 -10.88 -5.60
CA ILE A 21 14.83 -10.48 -5.84
C ILE A 21 13.92 -11.70 -6.03
N GLN A 22 14.44 -12.74 -6.67
CA GLN A 22 13.64 -13.93 -6.95
C GLN A 22 13.07 -14.56 -5.69
N GLY A 23 11.80 -14.85 -5.74
CA GLY A 23 11.09 -15.45 -4.61
C GLY A 23 10.73 -14.50 -3.49
N ARG A 24 11.08 -13.22 -3.61
CA ARG A 24 10.70 -12.22 -2.63
C ARG A 24 9.58 -11.36 -3.17
N HIS A 25 8.66 -11.03 -2.28
CA HIS A 25 7.61 -10.08 -2.63
C HIS A 25 8.18 -8.67 -2.59
N MET A 26 8.22 -8.02 -3.75
CA MET A 26 8.69 -6.64 -3.85
C MET A 26 7.57 -5.79 -4.44
N PRO A 27 7.08 -4.81 -3.70
CA PRO A 27 6.05 -3.94 -4.24
C PRO A 27 6.59 -3.05 -5.35
N SER A 28 5.78 -2.78 -6.35
CA SER A 28 6.14 -1.84 -7.40
C SER A 28 5.67 -0.45 -7.00
N VAL A 29 6.46 0.57 -7.33
CA VAL A 29 6.11 1.97 -7.09
C VAL A 29 6.13 2.70 -8.43
N THR A 30 4.98 3.25 -8.82
CA THR A 30 4.86 4.03 -10.04
C THR A 30 4.80 5.51 -9.68
N LEU A 31 5.80 6.25 -10.11
CA LEU A 31 5.90 7.66 -9.84
C LEU A 31 5.25 8.48 -10.94
N ARG A 32 4.68 9.61 -10.57
CA ARG A 32 4.29 10.62 -11.53
C ARG A 32 5.56 11.12 -12.23
N PRO A 33 5.58 11.28 -13.55
CA PRO A 33 6.76 11.77 -14.25
C PRO A 33 7.21 13.11 -13.66
N PRO A 34 8.51 13.26 -13.36
CA PRO A 34 9.04 14.52 -12.85
C PRO A 34 8.95 15.62 -13.90
N SER A 35 8.80 16.85 -13.45
CA SER A 35 8.71 17.99 -14.37
C SER A 35 9.97 18.14 -15.21
N SER A 36 11.11 17.69 -14.70
CA SER A 36 12.39 17.72 -15.42
C SER A 36 12.52 16.61 -16.47
N GLY A 37 11.62 15.65 -16.47
CA GLY A 37 11.64 14.56 -17.46
C GLY A 37 12.69 13.47 -17.23
N GLN A 38 13.56 13.59 -16.25
CA GLN A 38 14.60 12.60 -15.99
C GLN A 38 14.76 12.29 -14.51
N LEU A 39 14.96 11.01 -14.23
CA LEU A 39 15.31 10.55 -12.90
C LEU A 39 16.82 10.45 -12.80
N SER A 40 17.38 10.89 -11.69
CA SER A 40 18.82 10.83 -11.45
C SER A 40 19.16 9.66 -10.53
N TYR A 41 20.11 8.83 -10.93
CA TYR A 41 20.57 7.73 -10.10
C TYR A 41 21.46 8.25 -8.97
N GLY A 42 21.42 7.56 -7.85
CA GLY A 42 22.30 7.89 -6.71
C GLY A 42 21.83 9.05 -5.86
N VAL A 43 20.64 9.58 -6.15
CA VAL A 43 20.05 10.69 -5.40
C VAL A 43 18.69 10.28 -4.89
N GLY A 44 18.36 10.64 -3.67
CA GLY A 44 17.04 10.36 -3.10
C GLY A 44 15.94 11.08 -3.86
N ILE A 45 14.86 10.39 -4.15
CA ILE A 45 13.72 10.96 -4.83
C ILE A 45 12.67 11.31 -3.79
N ARG A 46 12.32 12.59 -3.73
CA ARG A 46 11.38 13.10 -2.72
C ARG A 46 10.04 12.38 -2.76
N GLU A 47 9.56 12.07 -3.94
CA GLU A 47 8.28 11.40 -4.12
C GLU A 47 8.28 9.97 -3.59
N LEU A 48 9.44 9.38 -3.34
CA LEU A 48 9.57 8.04 -2.77
C LEU A 48 9.65 8.04 -1.26
N GLU A 49 9.85 9.18 -0.60
CA GLU A 49 10.03 9.22 0.86
C GLU A 49 8.85 8.60 1.61
N ALA A 50 7.65 9.08 1.34
CA ALA A 50 6.45 8.57 2.03
C ALA A 50 6.12 7.13 1.66
N PRO A 51 6.14 6.72 0.38
CA PRO A 51 5.96 5.31 0.03
C PRO A 51 6.97 4.37 0.69
N MET A 52 8.24 4.74 0.73
CA MET A 52 9.27 3.90 1.36
C MET A 52 9.07 3.82 2.87
N LYS A 53 8.67 4.94 3.49
CA LYS A 53 8.35 4.95 4.92
C LYS A 53 7.16 4.04 5.23
N LEU A 54 6.14 4.05 4.36
CA LEU A 54 4.98 3.18 4.53
C LEU A 54 5.38 1.71 4.43
N ILE A 55 6.22 1.36 3.46
CA ILE A 55 6.70 -0.02 3.30
C ILE A 55 7.46 -0.45 4.57
N GLU A 56 8.28 0.43 5.11
CA GLU A 56 9.02 0.14 6.34
C GLU A 56 8.08 -0.05 7.54
N LEU A 57 7.09 0.82 7.69
CA LEU A 57 6.10 0.73 8.76
C LEU A 57 5.33 -0.60 8.69
N LEU A 58 4.89 -0.98 7.51
CA LEU A 58 4.12 -2.22 7.35
C LEU A 58 4.99 -3.46 7.51
N SER A 59 6.27 -3.38 7.15
CA SER A 59 7.20 -4.50 7.34
C SER A 59 7.48 -4.76 8.82
N GLY A 60 7.46 -3.71 9.64
CA GLY A 60 7.68 -3.85 11.08
C GLY A 60 6.42 -4.21 11.85
N THR A 61 5.25 -4.12 11.21
CA THR A 61 3.99 -4.35 11.89
C THR A 61 3.47 -5.74 11.52
N VAL A 62 3.61 -6.66 12.46
CA VAL A 62 3.06 -7.99 12.25
C VAL A 62 1.62 -7.99 12.73
N THR A 63 0.71 -7.74 11.81
CA THR A 63 -0.71 -7.88 12.12
C THR A 63 -1.33 -8.75 11.05
N GLU A 64 -2.14 -9.67 11.46
CA GLU A 64 -2.82 -10.56 10.53
C GLU A 64 -3.88 -9.84 9.70
N TYR A 65 -4.16 -8.58 10.02
CA TYR A 65 -5.17 -7.80 9.33
C TYR A 65 -4.60 -6.96 8.18
N LEU A 66 -3.28 -6.77 8.16
CA LEU A 66 -2.66 -5.94 7.12
C LEU A 66 -2.10 -6.82 6.00
N PRO A 67 -2.69 -6.73 4.81
CA PRO A 67 -2.19 -7.49 3.66
C PRO A 67 -0.88 -6.89 3.13
N SER A 68 -0.22 -7.62 2.26
CA SER A 68 1.02 -7.15 1.64
C SER A 68 0.74 -6.07 0.59
N ILE A 69 1.67 -5.13 0.44
CA ILE A 69 1.58 -4.12 -0.60
C ILE A 69 1.96 -4.76 -1.94
N VAL A 70 1.11 -4.58 -2.94
CA VAL A 70 1.39 -5.03 -4.31
C VAL A 70 1.97 -3.88 -5.13
N SER A 71 1.35 -2.72 -5.08
CA SER A 71 1.81 -1.56 -5.85
C SER A 71 1.46 -0.25 -5.16
N ILE A 72 2.25 0.78 -5.44
CA ILE A 72 2.02 2.14 -4.98
C ILE A 72 2.08 3.06 -6.20
N THR A 73 1.11 3.95 -6.32
CA THR A 73 1.05 4.94 -7.38
C THR A 73 1.00 6.34 -6.78
N THR A 74 1.83 7.25 -7.29
CA THR A 74 1.87 8.63 -6.80
C THR A 74 1.22 9.57 -7.83
N PRO A 75 -0.10 9.78 -7.74
CA PRO A 75 -0.80 10.61 -8.74
C PRO A 75 -0.50 12.10 -8.61
N ASN A 76 -0.06 12.56 -7.47
CA ASN A 76 0.23 13.96 -7.19
C ASN A 76 1.28 14.09 -6.08
N ASP A 77 1.59 15.33 -5.69
CA ASP A 77 2.67 15.60 -4.73
C ASP A 77 2.26 15.45 -3.27
N TRP A 78 0.98 15.26 -2.98
CA TRP A 78 0.48 15.26 -1.60
C TRP A 78 -0.19 13.95 -1.18
N SER A 79 -0.46 13.06 -2.11
CA SER A 79 -1.09 11.79 -1.81
C SER A 79 -0.52 10.66 -2.65
N PHE A 80 -0.71 9.45 -2.21
CA PHE A 80 -0.38 8.26 -2.99
C PHE A 80 -1.41 7.17 -2.73
N CYS A 81 -1.57 6.28 -3.70
CA CYS A 81 -2.53 5.20 -3.66
C CYS A 81 -1.81 3.87 -3.58
N VAL A 82 -2.24 3.03 -2.66
CA VAL A 82 -1.63 1.72 -2.41
C VAL A 82 -2.63 0.63 -2.73
N ARG A 83 -2.21 -0.36 -3.53
CA ARG A 83 -3.00 -1.55 -3.77
C ARG A 83 -2.40 -2.71 -2.98
N PHE A 84 -3.24 -3.38 -2.22
CA PHE A 84 -2.83 -4.51 -1.38
C PHE A 84 -3.17 -5.85 -2.02
N SER A 85 -2.61 -6.91 -1.48
CA SER A 85 -2.78 -8.27 -2.00
C SER A 85 -4.22 -8.80 -1.92
N ASN A 86 -5.06 -8.17 -1.10
CA ASN A 86 -6.49 -8.52 -1.01
C ASN A 86 -7.36 -7.65 -1.93
N ASP A 87 -6.75 -6.97 -2.90
CA ASP A 87 -7.38 -6.04 -3.83
C ASP A 87 -7.96 -4.76 -3.19
N CYS A 88 -7.69 -4.51 -1.93
CA CYS A 88 -8.06 -3.26 -1.30
C CYS A 88 -7.14 -2.13 -1.80
N GLN A 89 -7.72 -0.98 -2.10
CA GLN A 89 -6.96 0.21 -2.47
C GLN A 89 -7.10 1.25 -1.38
N ALA A 90 -5.98 1.74 -0.88
CA ALA A 90 -5.97 2.76 0.18
C ALA A 90 -5.26 4.02 -0.31
N THR A 91 -5.84 5.18 -0.01
CA THR A 91 -5.25 6.46 -0.33
C THR A 91 -4.66 7.06 0.94
N PHE A 92 -3.39 7.43 0.86
CA PHE A 92 -2.64 8.02 1.96
C PHE A 92 -2.17 9.41 1.62
N SER A 93 -2.02 10.27 2.62
CA SER A 93 -1.26 11.51 2.47
C SER A 93 0.19 11.25 2.88
N HIS A 94 1.09 12.16 2.52
CA HIS A 94 2.51 12.00 2.84
C HIS A 94 2.83 12.22 4.32
N TYR A 95 1.92 12.79 5.08
CA TYR A 95 2.15 13.13 6.48
C TYR A 95 1.27 12.30 7.40
N GLY A 96 1.79 11.98 8.58
CA GLY A 96 1.02 11.23 9.57
C GLY A 96 0.75 9.79 9.16
N LEU A 97 1.73 9.14 8.53
CA LEU A 97 1.57 7.78 8.03
C LEU A 97 1.26 6.78 9.13
N GLU A 98 1.87 6.91 10.29
CA GLU A 98 1.63 6.02 11.42
C GLU A 98 0.16 6.02 11.84
N HIS A 99 -0.43 7.20 11.90
CA HIS A 99 -1.84 7.34 12.26
C HIS A 99 -2.76 6.79 11.17
N GLN A 100 -2.40 6.98 9.91
CA GLN A 100 -3.17 6.45 8.79
C GLN A 100 -3.11 4.92 8.74
N VAL A 101 -1.96 4.33 9.01
CA VAL A 101 -1.82 2.88 9.11
C VAL A 101 -2.68 2.32 10.23
N GLU A 102 -2.74 3.02 11.37
CA GLU A 102 -3.60 2.62 12.48
C GLU A 102 -5.07 2.66 12.09
N LYS A 103 -5.50 3.71 11.39
CA LYS A 103 -6.88 3.81 10.89
C LYS A 103 -7.21 2.68 9.92
N LEU A 104 -6.28 2.36 9.02
CA LEU A 104 -6.46 1.26 8.08
C LEU A 104 -6.61 -0.07 8.82
N SER A 105 -5.76 -0.31 9.80
CA SER A 105 -5.79 -1.53 10.59
C SER A 105 -7.14 -1.70 11.30
N ARG A 106 -7.65 -0.62 11.89
CA ARG A 106 -8.96 -0.65 12.55
C ARG A 106 -10.09 -0.93 11.55
N ALA A 107 -10.04 -0.29 10.40
CA ALA A 107 -11.07 -0.47 9.36
C ALA A 107 -11.09 -1.91 8.84
N LEU A 108 -9.92 -2.48 8.57
CA LEU A 108 -9.83 -3.86 8.08
C LEU A 108 -10.28 -4.85 9.15
N ARG A 109 -9.96 -4.60 10.40
CA ARG A 109 -10.42 -5.45 11.50
C ARG A 109 -11.93 -5.40 11.61
N HIS A 110 -12.52 -4.22 11.56
CA HIS A 110 -13.97 -4.05 11.62
C HIS A 110 -14.66 -4.75 10.45
N ALA A 111 -14.13 -4.58 9.25
CA ALA A 111 -14.66 -5.23 8.05
C ALA A 111 -14.65 -6.75 8.20
N ARG A 112 -13.55 -7.30 8.71
CA ARG A 112 -13.43 -8.73 8.96
C ARG A 112 -14.45 -9.22 9.98
N GLN A 113 -14.65 -8.46 11.06
CA GLN A 113 -15.62 -8.80 12.10
C GLN A 113 -17.07 -8.75 11.60
N THR A 114 -17.36 -7.88 10.64
CA THR A 114 -18.70 -7.75 10.06
C THR A 114 -18.86 -8.53 8.76
N HIS A 115 -17.87 -9.34 8.40
CA HIS A 115 -17.87 -10.16 7.18
C HIS A 115 -18.06 -9.32 5.91
N ARG A 116 -17.40 -8.19 5.86
CA ARG A 116 -17.42 -7.31 4.68
C ARG A 116 -16.00 -7.11 4.17
N LYS A 117 -15.87 -6.92 2.87
CA LYS A 117 -14.58 -6.68 2.24
C LYS A 117 -14.48 -5.22 1.81
N ILE A 118 -13.40 -4.55 2.19
CA ILE A 118 -13.15 -3.19 1.76
C ILE A 118 -12.51 -3.21 0.37
N SER A 119 -13.12 -2.54 -0.57
CA SER A 119 -12.60 -2.36 -1.92
C SER A 119 -11.70 -1.13 -1.98
N ALA A 120 -12.09 -0.03 -1.36
CA ALA A 120 -11.30 1.19 -1.34
C ALA A 120 -11.53 1.96 -0.03
N ILE A 121 -10.49 2.64 0.43
CA ILE A 121 -10.56 3.46 1.63
C ILE A 121 -9.68 4.71 1.44
N ASN A 122 -10.19 5.87 1.86
CA ASN A 122 -9.43 7.10 1.84
C ASN A 122 -9.06 7.47 3.28
N LEU A 123 -7.77 7.39 3.60
CA LEU A 123 -7.26 7.60 4.95
C LEU A 123 -6.85 9.05 5.23
N ILE A 124 -6.97 9.94 4.25
CA ILE A 124 -6.56 11.33 4.39
C ILE A 124 -7.44 12.09 5.38
N PRO A 125 -8.78 12.00 5.34
CA PRO A 125 -9.60 12.71 6.31
C PRO A 125 -9.36 12.19 7.74
N GLU A 126 -9.35 13.08 8.71
CA GLU A 126 -9.19 12.68 10.10
C GLU A 126 -10.45 12.02 10.65
N HIS A 127 -11.59 12.46 10.16
CA HIS A 127 -12.89 11.95 10.58
C HIS A 127 -13.73 11.57 9.37
N ASN A 128 -14.71 10.72 9.59
CA ASN A 128 -15.64 10.30 8.54
C ASN A 128 -14.90 9.74 7.31
N ILE A 129 -14.07 8.75 7.57
CA ILE A 129 -13.23 8.13 6.53
C ILE A 129 -14.11 7.45 5.50
N PRO A 130 -14.04 7.86 4.22
CA PRO A 130 -14.81 7.21 3.16
C PRO A 130 -14.31 5.79 2.91
N VAL A 131 -15.23 4.84 2.93
CA VAL A 131 -14.92 3.42 2.68
C VAL A 131 -15.89 2.88 1.64
N ILE A 132 -15.36 2.20 0.65
CA ILE A 132 -16.17 1.51 -0.36
C ILE A 132 -16.03 0.02 -0.11
N PHE A 133 -17.14 -0.65 0.09
CA PHE A 133 -17.17 -2.10 0.30
C PHE A 133 -17.39 -2.82 -1.02
N ASP A 134 -16.85 -4.01 -1.12
CA ASP A 134 -17.07 -4.87 -2.28
C ASP A 134 -18.33 -5.67 -2.06
N ASP A 135 -19.40 -5.29 -2.74
CA ASP A 135 -20.70 -5.92 -2.60
C ASP A 135 -20.71 -7.39 -3.02
N SER A 136 -19.81 -7.79 -3.92
CA SER A 136 -19.73 -9.17 -4.34
C SER A 136 -19.30 -10.10 -3.22
N TYR A 137 -18.62 -9.56 -2.22
CA TYR A 137 -18.20 -10.33 -1.07
C TYR A 137 -19.40 -10.73 -0.19
N GLU A 138 -20.41 -9.90 -0.18
CA GLU A 138 -21.60 -10.16 0.63
C GLU A 138 -22.44 -11.31 0.07
N ASP A 139 -22.25 -11.65 -1.20
CA ASP A 139 -22.95 -12.74 -1.83
C ASP A 139 -22.33 -14.10 -1.52
N ILE A 140 -21.20 -14.13 -0.86
CA ILE A 140 -20.58 -15.35 -0.42
C ILE A 140 -21.40 -15.92 0.73
N PRO A 141 -21.92 -17.12 0.57
CA PRO A 141 -22.82 -17.68 1.58
C PRO A 141 -22.09 -18.07 2.83
N LEU A 142 -21.82 -17.09 3.60
CA LEU A 142 -21.18 -17.33 4.75
C LEU A 142 -21.96 -18.06 5.67
N ALA A 143 -22.92 -17.86 5.47
CA ALA A 143 -23.57 -18.18 6.33
C ALA A 143 -24.10 -19.34 6.63
N GLU A 144 -24.16 -19.74 6.19
CA GLU A 144 -24.66 -20.68 6.46
C GLU A 144 -24.30 -21.37 7.35
N PRO A 145 -24.29 -21.26 7.83
CA PRO A 145 -24.07 -21.94 8.59
C PRO A 145 -24.59 -22.09 9.57
N ILE A 146 -24.87 -22.15 9.71
CA ILE A 146 -25.10 -22.25 10.59
C ILE A 146 -26.11 -22.67 11.03
N GLU A 147 -26.58 -23.03 11.03
CA GLU A 147 -27.38 -23.34 11.45
C GLU A 147 -27.57 -24.25 11.89
N GLU A 148 -27.43 -24.51 12.15
CA GLU A 148 -27.62 -25.24 12.68
C GLU A 148 -27.93 -25.41 13.50
#